data_e26f079d76ce45058906529ddd31eb9e
#
_entry.id   e26f079d76ce45058906529ddd31eb9e
#
_cell.length_a   1.000
_cell.length_b   1.000
_cell.length_c   1.000
_cell.angle_alpha   90.00
_cell.angle_beta   90.00
_cell.angle_gamma   90.00
#
_symmetry.space_group_name_H-M   'P 1'
#
loop_
_entity.id
_entity.type
_entity.pdbx_description
1 polymer ?
#
loop_
_entity_poly.entity_id
_entity_poly.type
_entity_poly.pdbx_seq_one_letter_code
_entity_poly.pdbx_strand_id
1 'polypeptide(L)'
;MKKNNYLSLVFFLFASVVGTAQTKTWTLEECVKYAIENNISIKNTELDTKTADINKRGAKGNFLPSVNANASHSWNIGLNQNITTGLLENQTTQFSSLGATVGVDIYKGLQNQNNLRRANLAIVASKYQLLKMQEDIALNVANAFLQVLF
;
A
#
# COMPACT_ATOMS: atom_id res chain seq x y z
N MET A 1 -61.21 14.32 -31.79
CA MET A 1 -60.21 13.27 -31.92
C MET A 1 -58.94 13.80 -32.53
N LYS A 2 -58.19 14.68 -31.85
CA LYS A 2 -56.91 15.27 -32.34
C LYS A 2 -55.76 15.26 -31.31
N LYS A 3 -55.94 14.57 -30.17
CA LYS A 3 -55.00 14.68 -29.02
C LYS A 3 -53.95 13.55 -28.94
N ASN A 4 -54.08 12.48 -29.71
CA ASN A 4 -53.20 11.31 -29.59
C ASN A 4 -51.99 11.30 -30.56
N ASN A 5 -51.97 12.19 -31.56
CA ASN A 5 -50.89 12.18 -32.55
C ASN A 5 -49.59 12.78 -32.06
N TYR A 6 -49.65 13.67 -31.04
CA TYR A 6 -48.44 14.27 -30.46
C TYR A 6 -47.67 13.26 -29.57
N LEU A 7 -48.40 12.36 -28.90
CA LEU A 7 -47.79 11.33 -28.06
C LEU A 7 -47.00 10.31 -28.90
N SER A 8 -47.53 9.95 -30.07
CA SER A 8 -46.86 9.08 -31.04
C SER A 8 -45.64 9.75 -31.65
N LEU A 9 -45.67 11.05 -31.91
CA LEU A 9 -44.57 11.82 -32.47
C LEU A 9 -43.44 11.98 -31.46
N VAL A 10 -43.73 12.20 -30.19
CA VAL A 10 -42.76 12.26 -29.09
C VAL A 10 -42.11 10.91 -28.86
N PHE A 11 -42.84 9.80 -28.95
CA PHE A 11 -42.29 8.46 -28.81
C PHE A 11 -41.33 8.11 -29.95
N PHE A 12 -41.63 8.54 -31.18
CA PHE A 12 -40.77 8.34 -32.35
C PHE A 12 -39.49 9.18 -32.29
N LEU A 13 -39.57 10.40 -31.71
CA LEU A 13 -38.39 11.26 -31.50
C LEU A 13 -37.46 10.70 -30.41
N PHE A 14 -38.00 10.02 -29.39
CA PHE A 14 -37.24 9.40 -28.33
C PHE A 14 -36.52 8.10 -28.79
N ALA A 15 -37.12 7.38 -29.73
CA ALA A 15 -36.58 6.15 -30.30
C ALA A 15 -35.33 6.40 -31.19
N SER A 16 -35.18 7.59 -31.77
CA SER A 16 -34.06 7.93 -32.66
C SER A 16 -32.76 8.28 -31.92
N VAL A 17 -32.79 8.48 -30.60
CA VAL A 17 -31.57 8.81 -29.80
C VAL A 17 -30.78 7.57 -29.36
N VAL A 18 -31.36 6.36 -29.49
CA VAL A 18 -30.74 5.11 -29.01
C VAL A 18 -29.79 4.45 -30.03
N GLY A 19 -29.63 5.03 -31.22
CA GLY A 19 -29.00 4.36 -32.39
C GLY A 19 -27.52 4.56 -32.64
N THR A 20 -26.76 5.27 -31.81
CA THR A 20 -25.32 5.45 -32.03
C THR A 20 -24.46 4.70 -31.00
N ALA A 21 -24.64 3.39 -30.95
CA ALA A 21 -23.61 2.52 -30.41
C ALA A 21 -22.45 2.47 -31.41
N GLN A 22 -21.55 3.45 -31.35
CA GLN A 22 -20.28 3.37 -32.09
C GLN A 22 -19.47 2.21 -31.48
N THR A 23 -19.44 1.09 -32.18
CA THR A 23 -18.53 -0.01 -31.86
C THR A 23 -17.12 0.49 -32.15
N LYS A 24 -16.42 0.94 -31.11
CA LYS A 24 -14.99 1.28 -31.21
C LYS A 24 -14.24 -0.01 -31.59
N THR A 25 -13.70 -0.04 -32.78
CA THR A 25 -12.78 -1.13 -33.20
C THR A 25 -11.43 -0.88 -32.55
N TRP A 26 -11.00 -1.82 -31.73
CA TRP A 26 -9.73 -1.74 -31.02
C TRP A 26 -8.60 -2.30 -31.91
N THR A 27 -7.52 -1.57 -32.05
CA THR A 27 -6.29 -2.08 -32.66
C THR A 27 -5.51 -2.90 -31.63
N LEU A 28 -4.62 -3.78 -32.10
CA LEU A 28 -3.74 -4.56 -31.22
C LEU A 28 -2.94 -3.66 -30.27
N GLU A 29 -2.37 -2.58 -30.79
CA GLU A 29 -1.59 -1.63 -30.01
C GLU A 29 -2.41 -0.96 -28.91
N GLU A 30 -3.65 -0.53 -29.22
CA GLU A 30 -4.56 0.04 -28.23
C GLU A 30 -4.94 -0.96 -27.14
N CYS A 31 -5.18 -2.24 -27.51
CA CYS A 31 -5.48 -3.30 -26.54
C CYS A 31 -4.31 -3.53 -25.58
N VAL A 32 -3.09 -3.63 -26.10
CA VAL A 32 -1.87 -3.83 -25.29
C VAL A 32 -1.64 -2.64 -24.37
N LYS A 33 -1.73 -1.41 -24.88
CA LYS A 33 -1.55 -0.20 -24.09
C LYS A 33 -2.58 -0.12 -22.98
N TYR A 34 -3.85 -0.33 -23.28
CA TYR A 34 -4.92 -0.33 -22.29
C TYR A 34 -4.71 -1.39 -21.21
N ALA A 35 -4.28 -2.60 -21.60
CA ALA A 35 -3.98 -3.67 -20.67
C ALA A 35 -2.83 -3.32 -19.72
N ILE A 36 -1.73 -2.76 -20.25
CA ILE A 36 -0.59 -2.32 -19.43
C ILE A 36 -1.00 -1.26 -18.42
N GLU A 37 -1.82 -0.29 -18.82
CA GLU A 37 -2.26 0.80 -17.94
C GLU A 37 -3.28 0.36 -16.88
N ASN A 38 -4.12 -0.64 -17.19
CA ASN A 38 -5.26 -0.98 -16.35
C ASN A 38 -5.17 -2.34 -15.65
N ASN A 39 -4.21 -3.19 -16.02
CA ASN A 39 -4.09 -4.54 -15.45
C ASN A 39 -3.72 -4.50 -13.97
N ILE A 40 -4.47 -5.24 -13.16
CA ILE A 40 -4.30 -5.28 -11.70
C ILE A 40 -2.96 -5.92 -11.30
N SER A 41 -2.48 -6.93 -12.06
CA SER A 41 -1.21 -7.59 -11.77
C SER A 41 -0.02 -6.65 -11.95
N ILE A 42 -0.06 -5.79 -12.98
CA ILE A 42 0.95 -4.75 -13.20
C ILE A 42 0.92 -3.74 -12.03
N LYS A 43 -0.28 -3.27 -11.64
CA LYS A 43 -0.44 -2.34 -10.51
C LYS A 43 0.08 -2.94 -9.20
N ASN A 44 -0.16 -4.23 -8.96
CA ASN A 44 0.39 -4.93 -7.80
C ASN A 44 1.92 -4.96 -7.83
N THR A 45 2.53 -5.31 -8.98
CA THR A 45 3.99 -5.34 -9.11
C THR A 45 4.62 -3.93 -9.01
N GLU A 46 3.91 -2.87 -9.41
CA GLU A 46 4.32 -1.50 -9.14
C GLU A 46 4.33 -1.19 -7.64
N LEU A 47 3.32 -1.67 -6.89
CA LEU A 47 3.28 -1.53 -5.43
C LEU A 47 4.42 -2.30 -4.76
N ASP A 48 4.80 -3.47 -5.29
CA ASP A 48 5.97 -4.22 -4.81
C ASP A 48 7.26 -3.42 -4.98
N THR A 49 7.40 -2.70 -6.11
CA THR A 49 8.53 -1.80 -6.34
C THR A 49 8.56 -0.64 -5.34
N LYS A 50 7.40 -0.05 -5.03
CA LYS A 50 7.29 0.99 -3.98
C LYS A 50 7.61 0.43 -2.60
N THR A 51 7.18 -0.79 -2.31
CA THR A 51 7.49 -1.50 -1.06
C THR A 51 9.00 -1.72 -0.91
N ALA A 52 9.68 -2.12 -1.98
CA ALA A 52 11.14 -2.24 -1.98
C ALA A 52 11.84 -0.89 -1.69
N ASP A 53 11.33 0.24 -2.21
CA ASP A 53 11.87 1.58 -1.89
C ASP A 53 11.66 1.95 -0.42
N ILE A 54 10.48 1.63 0.14
CA ILE A 54 10.20 1.84 1.57
C ILE A 54 11.14 1.02 2.44
N ASN A 55 11.39 -0.26 2.08
CA ASN A 55 12.33 -1.12 2.79
C ASN A 55 13.77 -0.56 2.75
N LYS A 56 14.18 0.05 1.64
CA LYS A 56 15.44 0.77 1.56
C LYS A 56 15.50 1.96 2.52
N ARG A 57 14.39 2.72 2.64
CA ARG A 57 14.31 3.82 3.61
C ARG A 57 14.43 3.30 5.04
N GLY A 58 13.78 2.16 5.34
CA GLY A 58 13.95 1.47 6.63
C GLY A 58 15.41 1.06 6.90
N ALA A 59 16.07 0.47 5.89
CA ALA A 59 17.48 0.12 6.00
C ALA A 59 18.42 1.32 6.22
N LYS A 60 18.09 2.49 5.64
CA LYS A 60 18.77 3.76 5.96
C LYS A 60 18.48 4.24 7.37
N GLY A 61 17.25 4.03 7.87
CA GLY A 61 16.85 4.38 9.23
C GLY A 61 17.70 3.70 10.30
N ASN A 62 18.23 2.50 10.03
CA ASN A 62 19.12 1.77 10.96
C ASN A 62 20.46 2.46 11.23
N PHE A 63 20.80 3.49 10.48
CA PHE A 63 21.99 4.34 10.74
C PHE A 63 21.68 5.53 11.65
N LEU A 64 20.39 5.78 11.94
CA LEU A 64 19.96 6.87 12.80
C LEU A 64 19.86 6.39 14.25
N PRO A 65 20.00 7.31 15.24
CA PRO A 65 19.71 6.97 16.63
C PRO A 65 18.26 6.51 16.81
N SER A 66 18.07 5.46 17.60
CA SER A 66 16.76 5.05 18.08
C SER A 66 16.43 5.79 19.38
N VAL A 67 15.21 6.28 19.49
CA VAL A 67 14.69 6.93 20.71
C VAL A 67 13.51 6.10 21.21
N ASN A 68 13.62 5.59 22.42
CA ASN A 68 12.56 4.85 23.09
C ASN A 68 12.14 5.61 24.34
N ALA A 69 10.84 5.86 24.51
CA ALA A 69 10.29 6.43 25.70
C ALA A 69 9.28 5.47 26.32
N ASN A 70 9.34 5.32 27.63
CA ASN A 70 8.42 4.51 28.40
C ASN A 70 7.87 5.32 29.58
N ALA A 71 6.58 5.15 29.83
CA ALA A 71 5.91 5.70 31.00
C ALA A 71 5.10 4.57 31.64
N SER A 72 5.20 4.45 32.95
CA SER A 72 4.36 3.52 33.72
C SER A 72 3.78 4.22 34.94
N HIS A 73 2.55 3.82 35.24
CA HIS A 73 1.85 4.26 36.45
C HIS A 73 1.20 3.04 37.09
N SER A 74 1.45 2.84 38.36
CA SER A 74 0.94 1.69 39.10
C SER A 74 0.33 2.13 40.42
N TRP A 75 -0.73 1.43 40.80
CA TRP A 75 -1.37 1.55 42.11
C TRP A 75 -1.13 0.25 42.87
N ASN A 76 -0.63 0.38 44.10
CA ASN A 76 -0.52 -0.73 45.03
C ASN A 76 -1.53 -0.47 46.17
N ILE A 77 -2.53 -1.36 46.28
CA ILE A 77 -3.60 -1.27 47.27
C ILE A 77 -3.41 -2.43 48.25
N GLY A 78 -3.22 -2.13 49.51
CA GLY A 78 -3.04 -3.15 50.56
C GLY A 78 -2.22 -2.67 51.73
N LEU A 79 -1.73 -3.61 52.54
CA LEU A 79 -0.85 -3.35 53.67
C LEU A 79 0.52 -2.87 53.17
N ASN A 80 0.73 -1.56 53.29
CA ASN A 80 2.00 -0.92 52.97
C ASN A 80 2.61 -0.32 54.21
N GLN A 81 3.93 -0.29 54.33
CA GLN A 81 4.62 0.34 55.41
C GLN A 81 4.54 1.86 55.27
N ASN A 82 3.95 2.54 56.23
CA ASN A 82 3.95 3.99 56.28
C ASN A 82 5.37 4.48 56.54
N ILE A 83 5.92 5.27 55.62
CA ILE A 83 7.33 5.74 55.69
C ILE A 83 7.55 6.64 56.92
N THR A 84 6.52 7.30 57.42
CA THR A 84 6.64 8.24 58.55
C THR A 84 6.53 7.55 59.92
N THR A 85 5.61 6.58 60.04
CA THR A 85 5.31 5.91 61.32
C THR A 85 5.98 4.55 61.46
N GLY A 86 6.44 3.96 60.33
CA GLY A 86 7.00 2.61 60.27
C GLY A 86 5.99 1.48 60.42
N LEU A 87 4.71 1.81 60.65
CA LEU A 87 3.64 0.83 60.84
C LEU A 87 3.06 0.34 59.53
N LEU A 88 2.54 -0.90 59.53
CA LEU A 88 1.80 -1.47 58.38
C LEU A 88 0.37 -0.99 58.44
N GLU A 89 -0.03 -0.21 57.43
CA GLU A 89 -1.36 0.35 57.28
C GLU A 89 -1.94 0.01 55.93
N ASN A 90 -3.27 -0.16 55.85
CA ASN A 90 -3.96 -0.41 54.60
C ASN A 90 -4.09 0.94 53.86
N GLN A 91 -3.21 1.12 52.84
CA GLN A 91 -3.20 2.36 52.06
C GLN A 91 -2.99 2.09 50.56
N THR A 92 -3.40 3.05 49.77
CA THR A 92 -3.14 3.04 48.33
C THR A 92 -1.89 3.85 48.04
N THR A 93 -0.85 3.18 47.55
CA THR A 93 0.37 3.82 47.11
C THR A 93 0.38 3.94 45.60
N GLN A 94 0.68 5.11 45.09
CA GLN A 94 0.80 5.37 43.66
C GLN A 94 2.27 5.54 43.30
N PHE A 95 2.68 4.89 42.23
CA PHE A 95 4.04 4.98 41.75
C PHE A 95 4.03 5.29 40.24
N SER A 96 4.74 6.35 39.83
CA SER A 96 4.89 6.75 38.46
C SER A 96 6.37 6.71 38.09
N SER A 97 6.69 6.09 36.94
CA SER A 97 8.02 6.16 36.39
C SER A 97 7.97 6.61 34.93
N LEU A 98 8.94 7.43 34.57
CA LEU A 98 9.14 7.93 33.21
C LEU A 98 10.59 7.68 32.83
N GLY A 99 10.81 7.06 31.69
CA GLY A 99 12.14 6.79 31.16
C GLY A 99 12.24 7.16 29.67
N ALA A 100 13.39 7.65 29.26
CA ALA A 100 13.74 7.84 27.87
C ALA A 100 15.16 7.31 27.63
N THR A 101 15.32 6.55 26.56
CA THR A 101 16.62 5.98 26.18
C THR A 101 16.89 6.32 24.72
N VAL A 102 18.08 6.84 24.45
CA VAL A 102 18.58 7.10 23.09
C VAL A 102 19.78 6.19 22.87
N GLY A 103 19.74 5.46 21.76
CA GLY A 103 20.83 4.54 21.40
C GLY A 103 21.21 4.65 19.92
N VAL A 104 22.49 4.54 19.61
CA VAL A 104 23.01 4.48 18.23
C VAL A 104 24.01 3.34 18.13
N ASP A 105 23.87 2.52 17.07
CA ASP A 105 24.82 1.46 16.74
C ASP A 105 26.03 2.06 16.00
N ILE A 106 27.16 2.22 16.68
CA ILE A 106 28.37 2.76 16.07
C ILE A 106 28.99 1.75 15.09
N TYR A 107 29.02 0.47 15.47
CA TYR A 107 29.56 -0.60 14.64
C TYR A 107 28.80 -1.91 14.87
N LYS A 108 28.34 -2.53 13.79
CA LYS A 108 27.59 -3.80 13.82
C LYS A 108 28.09 -4.76 12.74
N GLY A 109 29.44 -4.90 12.62
CA GLY A 109 30.03 -5.82 11.67
C GLY A 109 29.60 -5.63 10.21
N LEU A 110 29.48 -4.37 9.75
CA LEU A 110 28.98 -4.01 8.40
C LEU A 110 27.55 -4.48 8.07
N GLN A 111 26.81 -4.99 9.06
CA GLN A 111 25.44 -5.50 8.85
C GLN A 111 24.52 -4.43 8.24
N ASN A 112 24.52 -3.21 8.76
CA ASN A 112 23.69 -2.12 8.26
C ASN A 112 24.05 -1.74 6.82
N GLN A 113 25.35 -1.73 6.48
CA GLN A 113 25.81 -1.44 5.12
C GLN A 113 25.37 -2.54 4.13
N ASN A 114 25.52 -3.81 4.53
CA ASN A 114 25.11 -4.94 3.68
C ASN A 114 23.59 -5.02 3.55
N ASN A 115 22.82 -4.69 4.59
CA ASN A 115 21.36 -4.57 4.51
C ASN A 115 20.93 -3.46 3.55
N LEU A 116 21.62 -2.32 3.56
CA LEU A 116 21.34 -1.24 2.61
C LEU A 116 21.69 -1.64 1.17
N ARG A 117 22.83 -2.34 0.96
CA ARG A 117 23.20 -2.88 -0.35
C ARG A 117 22.15 -3.88 -0.86
N ARG A 118 21.72 -4.80 0.01
CA ARG A 118 20.66 -5.76 -0.31
C ARG A 118 19.34 -5.07 -0.68
N ALA A 119 18.95 -4.04 0.07
CA ALA A 119 17.74 -3.27 -0.24
C ALA A 119 17.83 -2.52 -1.58
N ASN A 120 19.02 -2.00 -1.94
CA ASN A 120 19.24 -1.40 -3.26
C ASN A 120 19.09 -2.42 -4.39
N LEU A 121 19.66 -3.62 -4.24
CA LEU A 121 19.52 -4.70 -5.22
C LEU A 121 18.07 -5.19 -5.33
N ALA A 122 17.34 -5.23 -4.21
CA ALA A 122 15.92 -5.60 -4.21
C ALA A 122 15.07 -4.63 -5.05
N ILE A 123 15.37 -3.33 -5.04
CA ILE A 123 14.69 -2.35 -5.91
C ILE A 123 14.98 -2.64 -7.39
N VAL A 124 16.22 -2.96 -7.71
CA VAL A 124 16.58 -3.31 -9.10
C VAL A 124 15.85 -4.58 -9.54
N ALA A 125 15.82 -5.60 -8.70
CA ALA A 125 15.10 -6.85 -8.97
C ALA A 125 13.60 -6.61 -9.16
N SER A 126 12.96 -5.82 -8.29
CA SER A 126 11.51 -5.52 -8.43
C SER A 126 11.19 -4.73 -9.69
N LYS A 127 12.08 -3.85 -10.16
CA LYS A 127 11.91 -3.15 -11.44
C LYS A 127 11.95 -4.10 -12.63
N TYR A 128 12.85 -5.08 -12.62
CA TYR A 128 12.88 -6.09 -13.68
C TYR A 128 11.68 -7.03 -13.61
N GLN A 129 11.16 -7.33 -12.42
CA GLN A 129 9.91 -8.08 -12.28
C GLN A 129 8.72 -7.32 -12.86
N LEU A 130 8.66 -6.00 -12.64
CA LEU A 130 7.64 -5.14 -13.24
C LEU A 130 7.73 -5.15 -14.77
N LEU A 131 8.93 -4.97 -15.33
CA LEU A 131 9.14 -5.03 -16.77
C LEU A 131 8.69 -6.37 -17.35
N LYS A 132 9.13 -7.48 -16.72
CA LYS A 132 8.70 -8.81 -17.10
C LYS A 132 7.18 -8.96 -17.10
N MET A 133 6.50 -8.48 -16.04
CA MET A 133 5.04 -8.54 -15.95
C MET A 133 4.36 -7.77 -17.07
N GLN A 134 4.90 -6.60 -17.45
CA GLN A 134 4.38 -5.82 -18.57
C GLN A 134 4.53 -6.57 -19.91
N GLU A 135 5.68 -7.20 -20.12
CA GLU A 135 5.93 -8.01 -21.32
C GLU A 135 5.04 -9.26 -21.38
N ASP A 136 4.88 -9.97 -20.26
CA ASP A 136 4.00 -11.15 -20.16
C ASP A 136 2.55 -10.78 -20.47
N ILE A 137 2.05 -9.68 -19.95
CA ILE A 137 0.69 -9.18 -20.23
C ILE A 137 0.55 -8.76 -21.69
N ALA A 138 1.55 -8.07 -22.24
CA ALA A 138 1.54 -7.69 -23.67
C ALA A 138 1.46 -8.90 -24.59
N LEU A 139 2.24 -9.95 -24.31
CA LEU A 139 2.19 -11.21 -25.07
C LEU A 139 0.84 -11.92 -24.92
N ASN A 140 0.29 -11.99 -23.71
CA ASN A 140 -1.02 -12.61 -23.48
C ASN A 140 -2.14 -11.88 -24.23
N VAL A 141 -2.13 -10.54 -24.23
CA VAL A 141 -3.12 -9.74 -24.97
C VAL A 141 -2.95 -9.93 -26.48
N ALA A 142 -1.71 -9.95 -26.99
CA ALA A 142 -1.45 -10.19 -28.39
C ALA A 142 -1.95 -11.58 -28.84
N ASN A 143 -1.69 -12.62 -28.06
CA ASN A 143 -2.16 -13.97 -28.35
C ASN A 143 -3.71 -14.04 -28.33
N ALA A 144 -4.35 -13.42 -27.32
CA ALA A 144 -5.81 -13.38 -27.25
C ALA A 144 -6.43 -12.60 -28.43
N PHE A 145 -5.82 -11.50 -28.84
CA PHE A 145 -6.26 -10.71 -29.99
C PHE A 145 -6.20 -11.51 -31.28
N LEU A 146 -5.11 -12.26 -31.51
CA LEU A 146 -4.96 -13.13 -32.68
C LEU A 146 -5.99 -14.27 -32.67
N GLN A 147 -6.28 -14.86 -31.50
CA GLN A 147 -7.31 -15.91 -31.36
C GLN A 147 -8.74 -15.40 -31.68
N VAL A 148 -9.00 -14.13 -31.49
CA VAL A 148 -10.30 -13.54 -31.85
C VAL A 148 -10.36 -13.19 -33.34
N LEU A 149 -9.21 -12.94 -33.97
CA LEU A 149 -9.10 -12.55 -35.38
C LEU A 149 -9.18 -13.76 -36.30
N PHE A 150 -8.71 -14.93 -35.86
CA PHE A 150 -8.66 -16.18 -36.62
C PHE A 150 -9.58 -17.25 -36.01
#